data_cf675213ff9b4fa4c6723950f2d0147d
#
_entry.id   cf675213ff9b4fa4c6723950f2d0147d
#
_cell.length_a   1.000
_cell.length_b   1.000
_cell.length_c   1.000
_cell.angle_alpha   90.00
_cell.angle_beta   90.00
_cell.angle_gamma   90.00
#
_symmetry.space_group_name_H-M   'P 1'
#
loop_
_entity.id
_entity.type
_entity.pdbx_description
1 polymer ?
#
loop_
_entity_poly.entity_id
_entity_poly.type
_entity_poly.pdbx_seq_one_letter_code
_entity_poly.pdbx_strand_id
1 'polypeptide(L)'
;DRTQRMFHRDKNHPSIIVWSLGNEAGHGKVFEATYQWLKDNDGSRPVQYEPAEEKHYTDIFCPMYPPIEKLVKYAESNPERPAIMIEDCHAMGNSVGNVQDYWDVIEEYPVLQGGFIWDWVDQSLEYTNEKGVKYLAYGHDYHPDLPTDGNFLNNGLVSPFREPHPHLYEVKKVYEPVKFRLVDAGN
;
A
#
# COMPACT_ATOMS: atom_id res chain seq x y z
N ASP A 1 11.04 0.84 21.85
CA ASP A 1 11.92 1.97 21.55
C ASP A 1 11.63 2.58 20.17
N ARG A 2 11.66 1.81 19.04
CA ARG A 2 11.42 2.33 17.68
C ARG A 2 10.04 2.97 17.54
N THR A 3 8.98 2.31 17.99
CA THR A 3 7.61 2.83 17.98
C THR A 3 7.50 4.14 18.74
N GLN A 4 8.12 4.24 19.93
CA GLN A 4 8.12 5.46 20.73
C GLN A 4 8.84 6.62 20.02
N ARG A 5 9.99 6.35 19.40
CA ARG A 5 10.72 7.37 18.63
C ARG A 5 9.93 7.87 17.43
N MET A 6 9.33 6.97 16.67
CA MET A 6 8.43 7.31 15.57
C MET A 6 7.30 8.21 16.07
N PHE A 7 6.59 7.77 17.09
CA PHE A 7 5.47 8.53 17.66
C PHE A 7 5.89 9.93 18.13
N HIS A 8 6.94 10.04 18.95
CA HIS A 8 7.36 11.34 19.48
C HIS A 8 7.86 12.29 18.39
N ARG A 9 8.49 11.78 17.34
CA ARG A 9 8.90 12.58 16.19
C ARG A 9 7.68 13.06 15.38
N ASP A 10 6.70 12.20 15.16
CA ASP A 10 5.73 12.36 14.09
C ASP A 10 4.31 12.73 14.58
N LYS A 11 4.01 12.63 15.87
CA LYS A 11 2.66 12.84 16.43
C LYS A 11 2.03 14.19 16.10
N ASN A 12 2.83 15.21 15.84
CA ASN A 12 2.36 16.56 15.51
C ASN A 12 2.17 16.81 14.01
N HIS A 13 2.39 15.78 13.15
CA HIS A 13 2.14 15.88 11.72
C HIS A 13 0.67 15.53 11.41
N PRO A 14 -0.16 16.50 10.97
CA PRO A 14 -1.59 16.26 10.72
C PRO A 14 -1.85 15.33 9.53
N SER A 15 -0.88 15.14 8.64
CA SER A 15 -0.96 14.19 7.53
C SER A 15 -0.89 12.72 7.96
N ILE A 16 -0.43 12.45 9.17
CA ILE A 16 -0.41 11.08 9.71
C ILE A 16 -1.78 10.80 10.32
N ILE A 17 -2.52 9.90 9.70
CA ILE A 17 -3.88 9.54 10.11
C ILE A 17 -3.98 8.13 10.71
N VAL A 18 -2.98 7.30 10.51
CA VAL A 18 -2.90 5.91 10.99
C VAL A 18 -1.48 5.61 11.45
N TRP A 19 -1.32 4.88 12.55
CA TRP A 19 -0.04 4.32 12.97
C TRP A 19 0.11 2.89 12.47
N SER A 20 1.29 2.54 11.95
CA SER A 20 1.64 1.17 11.56
C SER A 20 2.68 0.58 12.52
N LEU A 21 2.48 -0.67 12.92
CA LEU A 21 3.45 -1.39 13.76
C LEU A 21 4.65 -1.94 12.97
N GLY A 22 4.57 -1.94 11.64
CA GLY A 22 5.62 -2.44 10.76
C GLY A 22 5.06 -3.17 9.55
N ASN A 23 5.93 -3.87 8.82
CA ASN A 23 5.59 -4.64 7.64
C ASN A 23 6.15 -6.06 7.73
N GLU A 24 5.32 -7.07 7.44
CA GLU A 24 5.70 -8.49 7.27
C GLU A 24 6.62 -9.07 8.37
N ALA A 25 6.51 -8.62 9.60
CA ALA A 25 7.42 -9.00 10.68
C ALA A 25 6.87 -10.12 11.58
N GLY A 26 5.85 -10.84 11.13
CA GLY A 26 5.24 -11.96 11.82
C GLY A 26 4.44 -11.58 13.06
N HIS A 27 4.33 -12.51 13.99
CA HIS A 27 3.51 -12.35 15.19
C HIS A 27 4.37 -12.31 16.46
N GLY A 28 3.82 -11.81 17.54
CA GLY A 28 4.45 -11.90 18.85
C GLY A 28 4.02 -10.81 19.82
N LYS A 29 4.29 -11.05 21.09
CA LYS A 29 3.93 -10.14 22.21
C LYS A 29 4.47 -8.72 22.04
N VAL A 30 5.54 -8.53 21.26
CA VAL A 30 6.09 -7.19 20.99
C VAL A 30 5.09 -6.32 20.22
N PHE A 31 4.32 -6.90 19.29
CA PHE A 31 3.31 -6.17 18.53
C PHE A 31 2.10 -5.84 19.39
N GLU A 32 1.66 -6.76 20.24
CA GLU A 32 0.61 -6.50 21.23
C GLU A 32 1.02 -5.36 22.18
N ALA A 33 2.23 -5.42 22.70
CA ALA A 33 2.75 -4.38 23.59
C ALA A 33 2.92 -3.02 22.91
N THR A 34 3.37 -2.98 21.65
CA THR A 34 3.52 -1.73 20.89
C THR A 34 2.17 -1.16 20.46
N TYR A 35 1.20 -2.00 20.10
CA TYR A 35 -0.18 -1.60 19.86
C TYR A 35 -0.76 -0.93 21.11
N GLN A 36 -0.73 -1.62 22.25
CA GLN A 36 -1.27 -1.08 23.50
C GLN A 36 -0.60 0.24 23.87
N TRP A 37 0.73 0.31 23.73
CA TRP A 37 1.46 1.55 24.02
C TRP A 37 0.99 2.72 23.13
N LEU A 38 0.76 2.51 21.84
CA LEU A 38 0.22 3.55 20.95
C LEU A 38 -1.19 3.95 21.35
N LYS A 39 -2.07 3.01 21.66
CA LYS A 39 -3.44 3.29 22.13
C LYS A 39 -3.45 4.09 23.43
N ASP A 40 -2.52 3.83 24.34
CA ASP A 40 -2.38 4.56 25.63
C ASP A 40 -1.86 5.99 25.42
N ASN A 41 -1.12 6.27 24.33
CA ASN A 41 -0.48 7.55 24.09
C ASN A 41 -1.15 8.38 22.98
N ASP A 42 -1.97 7.77 22.12
CA ASP A 42 -2.74 8.44 21.08
C ASP A 42 -4.11 7.77 20.88
N GLY A 43 -5.10 8.30 21.55
CA GLY A 43 -6.50 7.87 21.37
C GLY A 43 -7.18 8.39 20.10
N SER A 44 -6.51 9.23 19.31
CA SER A 44 -7.11 9.90 18.15
C SER A 44 -6.91 9.17 16.82
N ARG A 45 -5.86 8.35 16.72
CA ARG A 45 -5.49 7.66 15.49
C ARG A 45 -5.63 6.14 15.65
N PRO A 46 -6.17 5.45 14.63
CA PRO A 46 -6.14 4.01 14.59
C PRO A 46 -4.71 3.47 14.40
N VAL A 47 -4.52 2.23 14.83
CA VAL A 47 -3.27 1.48 14.68
C VAL A 47 -3.53 0.30 13.79
N GLN A 48 -2.69 0.10 12.77
CA GLN A 48 -2.79 -1.04 11.87
C GLN A 48 -1.54 -1.94 11.94
N TYR A 49 -1.75 -3.23 11.66
CA TYR A 49 -0.69 -4.19 11.47
C TYR A 49 -1.19 -5.37 10.62
N GLU A 50 -0.62 -5.55 9.43
CA GLU A 50 -1.07 -6.57 8.47
C GLU A 50 -1.02 -7.99 9.05
N PRO A 51 0.11 -8.47 9.66
CA PRO A 51 0.15 -9.82 10.19
C PRO A 51 -0.82 -10.07 11.36
N ALA A 52 -1.39 -9.04 11.94
CA ALA A 52 -2.42 -9.22 12.96
C ALA A 52 -3.71 -9.79 12.39
N GLU A 53 -3.95 -9.66 11.09
CA GLU A 53 -5.20 -10.05 10.47
C GLU A 53 -6.42 -9.44 11.22
N GLU A 54 -7.24 -10.27 11.86
CA GLU A 54 -8.36 -9.85 12.70
C GLU A 54 -8.09 -9.94 14.21
N LYS A 55 -6.83 -10.09 14.63
CA LYS A 55 -6.48 -10.15 16.06
C LYS A 55 -6.64 -8.78 16.74
N HIS A 56 -6.64 -8.78 18.07
CA HIS A 56 -6.95 -7.63 18.92
C HIS A 56 -5.94 -6.48 18.85
N TYR A 57 -4.79 -6.65 18.24
CA TYR A 57 -3.74 -5.63 18.13
C TYR A 57 -3.66 -4.98 16.74
N THR A 58 -4.81 -4.79 16.13
CA THR A 58 -5.01 -3.93 14.96
C THR A 58 -6.42 -3.35 14.98
N ASP A 59 -6.58 -2.09 14.61
CA ASP A 59 -7.89 -1.43 14.48
C ASP A 59 -8.47 -1.58 13.06
N ILE A 60 -7.65 -1.98 12.10
CA ILE A 60 -8.00 -2.08 10.68
C ILE A 60 -7.60 -3.47 10.18
N PHE A 61 -8.45 -4.13 9.42
CA PHE A 61 -8.08 -5.32 8.66
C PHE A 61 -7.27 -4.90 7.43
N CYS A 62 -6.01 -5.29 7.35
CA CYS A 62 -5.03 -4.78 6.39
C CYS A 62 -4.43 -5.89 5.51
N PRO A 63 -5.21 -6.55 4.64
CA PRO A 63 -4.66 -7.61 3.79
C PRO A 63 -3.76 -7.03 2.69
N MET A 64 -2.78 -7.84 2.25
CA MET A 64 -1.98 -7.61 1.06
C MET A 64 -2.49 -8.47 -0.09
N TYR A 65 -2.70 -7.88 -1.26
CA TYR A 65 -3.08 -8.56 -2.51
C TYR A 65 -4.18 -9.63 -2.33
N PRO A 66 -5.24 -9.41 -1.56
CA PRO A 66 -6.28 -10.40 -1.38
C PRO A 66 -7.06 -10.59 -2.70
N PRO A 67 -7.50 -11.81 -3.03
CA PRO A 67 -8.48 -11.97 -4.11
C PRO A 67 -9.80 -11.28 -3.75
N ILE A 68 -10.53 -10.81 -4.76
CA ILE A 68 -11.79 -10.06 -4.59
C ILE A 68 -12.79 -10.82 -3.71
N GLU A 69 -12.90 -12.13 -3.90
CA GLU A 69 -13.80 -12.99 -3.13
C GLU A 69 -13.50 -12.97 -1.61
N LYS A 70 -12.23 -12.76 -1.24
CA LYS A 70 -11.83 -12.61 0.16
C LYS A 70 -12.34 -11.29 0.74
N LEU A 71 -12.29 -10.22 -0.04
CA LEU A 71 -12.82 -8.90 0.38
C LEU A 71 -14.34 -8.95 0.52
N VAL A 72 -15.06 -9.51 -0.46
CA VAL A 72 -16.50 -9.69 -0.42
C VAL A 72 -16.91 -10.53 0.80
N LYS A 73 -16.27 -11.68 0.98
CA LYS A 73 -16.54 -12.53 2.14
C LYS A 73 -16.32 -11.82 3.48
N TYR A 74 -15.27 -11.02 3.57
CA TYR A 74 -15.01 -10.19 4.75
C TYR A 74 -16.14 -9.19 4.95
N ALA A 75 -16.51 -8.43 3.93
CA ALA A 75 -17.55 -7.41 4.00
C ALA A 75 -18.92 -7.99 4.38
N GLU A 76 -19.28 -9.17 3.84
CA GLU A 76 -20.53 -9.85 4.12
C GLU A 76 -20.57 -10.51 5.51
N SER A 77 -19.44 -10.69 6.17
CA SER A 77 -19.37 -11.23 7.54
C SER A 77 -19.86 -10.27 8.63
N ASN A 78 -20.26 -9.05 8.25
CA ASN A 78 -20.61 -7.96 9.18
C ASN A 78 -19.48 -7.65 10.18
N PRO A 79 -18.28 -7.36 9.69
CA PRO A 79 -17.11 -7.14 10.54
C PRO A 79 -17.20 -5.82 11.30
N GLU A 80 -16.58 -5.77 12.47
CA GLU A 80 -16.51 -4.55 13.30
C GLU A 80 -15.45 -3.56 12.80
N ARG A 81 -14.48 -4.00 12.00
CA ARG A 81 -13.32 -3.20 11.56
C ARG A 81 -13.40 -2.86 10.09
N PRO A 82 -12.99 -1.65 9.70
CA PRO A 82 -12.80 -1.35 8.29
C PRO A 82 -11.65 -2.20 7.71
N ALA A 83 -11.73 -2.44 6.40
CA ALA A 83 -10.63 -3.06 5.65
C ALA A 83 -9.96 -2.05 4.74
N ILE A 84 -8.62 -2.06 4.74
CA ILE A 84 -7.78 -1.30 3.80
C ILE A 84 -6.69 -2.24 3.31
N MET A 85 -6.60 -2.47 2.02
CA MET A 85 -5.47 -3.20 1.46
C MET A 85 -4.21 -2.33 1.60
N ILE A 86 -3.26 -2.76 2.43
CA ILE A 86 -2.04 -1.97 2.64
C ILE A 86 -1.04 -2.13 1.50
N GLU A 87 -1.18 -3.18 0.70
CA GLU A 87 -0.57 -3.33 -0.61
C GLU A 87 -1.58 -3.93 -1.57
N ASP A 88 -1.68 -3.33 -2.74
CA ASP A 88 -2.62 -3.69 -3.80
C ASP A 88 -1.97 -3.52 -5.17
N CYS A 89 -2.45 -4.24 -6.18
CA CYS A 89 -2.09 -4.06 -7.59
C CYS A 89 -0.58 -3.86 -7.83
N HIS A 90 0.24 -4.81 -7.39
CA HIS A 90 1.71 -4.76 -7.54
C HIS A 90 2.14 -4.31 -8.95
N ALA A 91 2.73 -3.11 -9.06
CA ALA A 91 2.90 -2.41 -10.33
C ALA A 91 4.19 -2.75 -11.09
N MET A 92 4.80 -3.89 -10.79
CA MET A 92 6.01 -4.34 -11.48
C MET A 92 5.70 -4.81 -12.91
N GLY A 93 6.36 -4.24 -13.90
CA GLY A 93 6.22 -4.64 -15.30
C GLY A 93 4.83 -4.41 -15.88
N ASN A 94 4.33 -5.33 -16.67
CA ASN A 94 2.97 -5.30 -17.21
C ASN A 94 1.98 -5.89 -16.19
N SER A 95 1.48 -5.06 -15.32
CA SER A 95 0.67 -5.43 -14.16
C SER A 95 -0.44 -4.39 -13.90
N VAL A 96 -0.99 -4.33 -12.69
CA VAL A 96 -2.10 -3.45 -12.29
C VAL A 96 -3.41 -3.79 -13.05
N GLY A 97 -3.58 -5.08 -13.38
CA GLY A 97 -4.83 -5.58 -13.95
C GLY A 97 -5.96 -5.64 -12.92
N ASN A 98 -7.19 -5.55 -13.39
CA ASN A 98 -8.42 -5.68 -12.59
C ASN A 98 -8.60 -4.62 -11.49
N VAL A 99 -7.87 -3.51 -11.51
CA VAL A 99 -8.02 -2.45 -10.50
C VAL A 99 -9.46 -1.90 -10.48
N GLN A 100 -10.15 -1.86 -11.62
CA GLN A 100 -11.55 -1.46 -11.68
C GLN A 100 -12.45 -2.44 -10.93
N ASP A 101 -12.24 -3.76 -11.09
CA ASP A 101 -13.07 -4.78 -10.43
C ASP A 101 -12.92 -4.72 -8.90
N TYR A 102 -11.70 -4.45 -8.41
CA TYR A 102 -11.47 -4.19 -6.98
C TYR A 102 -12.19 -2.92 -6.51
N TRP A 103 -12.11 -1.87 -7.30
CA TRP A 103 -12.70 -0.59 -6.93
C TRP A 103 -14.21 -0.62 -6.92
N ASP A 104 -14.82 -1.36 -7.83
CA ASP A 104 -16.27 -1.56 -7.87
C ASP A 104 -16.77 -2.24 -6.58
N VAL A 105 -16.06 -3.26 -6.11
CA VAL A 105 -16.37 -3.93 -4.83
C VAL A 105 -16.10 -3.02 -3.62
N ILE A 106 -15.02 -2.26 -3.64
CA ILE A 106 -14.72 -1.30 -2.57
C ILE A 106 -15.84 -0.25 -2.45
N GLU A 107 -16.34 0.26 -3.57
CA GLU A 107 -17.43 1.24 -3.57
C GLU A 107 -18.79 0.64 -3.17
N GLU A 108 -18.99 -0.67 -3.36
CA GLU A 108 -20.23 -1.37 -2.97
C GLU A 108 -20.34 -1.58 -1.46
N TYR A 109 -19.23 -1.85 -0.78
CA TYR A 109 -19.23 -2.18 0.64
C TYR A 109 -18.58 -1.10 1.51
N PRO A 110 -19.34 -0.34 2.32
CA PRO A 110 -18.80 0.76 3.13
C PRO A 110 -17.69 0.38 4.11
N VAL A 111 -17.59 -0.88 4.48
CA VAL A 111 -16.53 -1.39 5.35
C VAL A 111 -15.18 -1.52 4.63
N LEU A 112 -15.20 -1.58 3.30
CA LEU A 112 -14.00 -1.58 2.46
C LEU A 112 -13.61 -0.13 2.14
N GLN A 113 -12.49 0.33 2.66
CA GLN A 113 -12.09 1.75 2.62
C GLN A 113 -11.08 2.08 1.52
N GLY A 114 -10.64 1.10 0.75
CA GLY A 114 -9.69 1.30 -0.34
C GLY A 114 -8.45 0.43 -0.25
N GLY A 115 -7.41 0.86 -0.98
CA GLY A 115 -6.13 0.18 -1.03
C GLY A 115 -5.00 1.12 -1.42
N PHE A 116 -3.77 0.69 -1.16
CA PHE A 116 -2.55 1.37 -1.53
C PHE A 116 -1.79 0.54 -2.55
N ILE A 117 -1.65 1.06 -3.75
CA ILE A 117 -0.90 0.37 -4.82
C ILE A 117 0.57 0.29 -4.44
N TRP A 118 1.16 -0.88 -4.57
CA TRP A 118 2.59 -1.09 -4.44
C TRP A 118 3.29 -1.01 -5.81
N ASP A 119 4.05 0.06 -6.16
CA ASP A 119 4.14 1.28 -5.35
C ASP A 119 4.05 2.52 -6.27
N TRP A 120 4.48 3.67 -5.79
CA TRP A 120 4.36 4.92 -6.55
C TRP A 120 5.47 5.12 -7.57
N VAL A 121 6.73 4.89 -7.19
CA VAL A 121 7.89 5.20 -8.02
C VAL A 121 8.89 4.06 -8.07
N ASP A 122 9.38 3.71 -9.25
CA ASP A 122 10.50 2.79 -9.40
C ASP A 122 11.70 3.28 -8.58
N GLN A 123 12.32 2.39 -7.80
CA GLN A 123 13.32 2.74 -6.80
C GLN A 123 14.77 2.62 -7.32
N SER A 124 14.98 2.29 -8.60
CA SER A 124 16.31 2.31 -9.21
C SER A 124 16.86 3.73 -9.33
N LEU A 125 18.17 3.85 -9.32
CA LEU A 125 18.89 5.14 -9.37
C LEU A 125 19.67 5.27 -10.66
N GLU A 126 19.74 6.49 -11.22
CA GLU A 126 20.60 6.74 -12.39
C GLU A 126 22.08 6.55 -12.01
N TYR A 127 22.77 5.75 -12.78
CA TYR A 127 24.19 5.49 -12.67
C TYR A 127 24.87 5.63 -14.03
N THR A 128 26.16 5.92 -14.04
CA THR A 128 26.97 6.00 -15.27
C THR A 128 28.11 5.00 -15.15
N ASN A 129 28.18 4.05 -16.08
CA ASN A 129 29.26 3.07 -16.09
C ASN A 129 30.59 3.65 -16.58
N GLU A 130 31.67 2.85 -16.51
CA GLU A 130 33.02 3.25 -16.92
C GLU A 130 33.13 3.68 -18.41
N LYS A 131 32.17 3.29 -19.23
CA LYS A 131 32.09 3.66 -20.66
C LYS A 131 31.28 4.95 -20.88
N GLY A 132 30.83 5.61 -19.81
CA GLY A 132 30.03 6.82 -19.90
C GLY A 132 28.55 6.56 -20.26
N VAL A 133 28.07 5.33 -20.21
CA VAL A 133 26.67 4.97 -20.50
C VAL A 133 25.86 5.12 -19.22
N LYS A 134 24.78 5.90 -19.30
CA LYS A 134 23.79 6.04 -18.22
C LYS A 134 22.81 4.86 -18.25
N TYR A 135 22.47 4.36 -17.09
CA TYR A 135 21.48 3.31 -16.90
C TYR A 135 20.85 3.38 -15.51
N LEU A 136 19.76 2.67 -15.30
CA LEU A 136 19.11 2.55 -14.00
C LEU A 136 19.70 1.34 -13.24
N ALA A 137 20.38 1.63 -12.16
CA ALA A 137 21.14 0.68 -11.37
C ALA A 137 20.40 0.28 -10.08
N TYR A 138 20.64 -0.96 -9.64
CA TYR A 138 20.14 -1.48 -8.37
C TYR A 138 20.97 -2.67 -7.87
N GLY A 139 20.91 -2.94 -6.56
CA GLY A 139 21.47 -4.15 -5.95
C GLY A 139 22.93 -4.42 -6.33
N HIS A 140 23.17 -5.47 -7.10
CA HIS A 140 24.51 -5.93 -7.49
C HIS A 140 25.30 -4.92 -8.34
N ASP A 141 24.66 -3.94 -8.97
CA ASP A 141 25.37 -2.87 -9.67
C ASP A 141 26.21 -2.02 -8.70
N TYR A 142 25.80 -1.93 -7.44
CA TYR A 142 26.52 -1.19 -6.40
C TYR A 142 27.44 -2.09 -5.56
N HIS A 143 27.02 -3.32 -5.29
CA HIS A 143 27.78 -4.24 -4.47
C HIS A 143 27.51 -5.70 -4.86
N PRO A 144 28.37 -6.30 -5.71
CA PRO A 144 28.13 -7.62 -6.31
C PRO A 144 28.06 -8.77 -5.30
N ASP A 145 28.66 -8.59 -4.11
CA ASP A 145 28.76 -9.64 -3.09
C ASP A 145 27.61 -9.61 -2.05
N LEU A 146 26.72 -8.61 -2.12
CA LEU A 146 25.57 -8.52 -1.22
C LEU A 146 24.34 -9.18 -1.83
N PRO A 147 23.45 -9.75 -0.99
CA PRO A 147 22.17 -10.24 -1.44
C PRO A 147 21.35 -9.15 -2.14
N THR A 148 20.60 -9.54 -3.17
CA THR A 148 19.68 -8.65 -3.87
C THR A 148 18.46 -9.41 -4.35
N ASP A 149 17.29 -8.77 -4.37
CA ASP A 149 16.07 -9.28 -4.98
C ASP A 149 15.97 -8.92 -6.49
N GLY A 150 17.11 -8.61 -7.12
CA GLY A 150 17.17 -8.27 -8.54
C GLY A 150 16.40 -6.97 -8.83
N ASN A 151 15.54 -7.01 -9.83
CA ASN A 151 14.73 -5.87 -10.24
C ASN A 151 13.45 -5.67 -9.43
N PHE A 152 13.28 -6.38 -8.32
CA PHE A 152 12.08 -6.33 -7.45
C PHE A 152 11.96 -5.01 -6.65
N LEU A 153 12.40 -3.93 -7.21
CA LEU A 153 12.28 -2.56 -6.71
C LEU A 153 11.73 -1.61 -7.79
N ASN A 154 11.54 -2.11 -9.01
CA ASN A 154 10.92 -1.35 -10.10
C ASN A 154 9.43 -1.71 -10.16
N ASN A 155 8.71 -1.28 -9.16
CA ASN A 155 7.30 -1.59 -8.89
C ASN A 155 6.42 -0.34 -9.04
N GLY A 156 6.95 0.75 -9.58
CA GLY A 156 6.30 2.05 -9.59
C GLY A 156 5.20 2.21 -10.63
N LEU A 157 4.22 3.06 -10.32
CA LEU A 157 3.30 3.62 -11.31
C LEU A 157 4.01 4.65 -12.20
N VAL A 158 5.15 5.15 -11.76
CA VAL A 158 6.01 6.06 -12.50
C VAL A 158 7.47 5.61 -12.45
N SER A 159 8.24 6.00 -13.47
CA SER A 159 9.68 5.77 -13.53
C SER A 159 10.43 6.52 -12.41
N PRO A 160 11.73 6.25 -12.18
CA PRO A 160 12.55 7.02 -11.24
C PRO A 160 12.59 8.53 -11.55
N PHE A 161 12.37 8.89 -12.81
CA PHE A 161 12.31 10.27 -13.28
C PHE A 161 10.91 10.90 -13.20
N ARG A 162 9.93 10.16 -12.65
CA ARG A 162 8.51 10.55 -12.51
C ARG A 162 7.74 10.56 -13.84
N GLU A 163 8.24 9.85 -14.85
CA GLU A 163 7.51 9.64 -16.10
C GLU A 163 6.45 8.55 -15.90
N PRO A 164 5.20 8.77 -16.33
CA PRO A 164 4.13 7.81 -16.16
C PRO A 164 4.40 6.49 -16.88
N HIS A 165 4.22 5.37 -16.19
CA HIS A 165 4.05 4.08 -16.85
C HIS A 165 2.62 3.95 -17.42
N PRO A 166 2.39 3.09 -18.43
CA PRO A 166 1.08 2.97 -19.08
C PRO A 166 -0.07 2.69 -18.11
N HIS A 167 0.15 1.88 -17.09
CA HIS A 167 -0.86 1.50 -16.11
C HIS A 167 -1.27 2.65 -15.16
N LEU A 168 -0.50 3.72 -15.06
CA LEU A 168 -0.92 4.90 -14.29
C LEU A 168 -2.20 5.53 -14.84
N TYR A 169 -2.42 5.47 -16.15
CA TYR A 169 -3.62 6.03 -16.76
C TYR A 169 -4.88 5.25 -16.40
N GLU A 170 -4.76 3.92 -16.24
CA GLU A 170 -5.84 3.08 -15.72
C GLU A 170 -6.17 3.46 -14.27
N VAL A 171 -5.16 3.54 -13.40
CA VAL A 171 -5.33 3.95 -12.01
C VAL A 171 -5.97 5.34 -11.92
N LYS A 172 -5.49 6.30 -12.72
CA LYS A 172 -6.08 7.65 -12.77
C LYS A 172 -7.57 7.59 -13.10
N LYS A 173 -7.96 6.74 -14.04
CA LYS A 173 -9.37 6.60 -14.45
C LYS A 173 -10.22 5.98 -13.35
N VAL A 174 -9.73 4.92 -12.74
CA VAL A 174 -10.45 4.20 -11.68
C VAL A 174 -10.63 5.08 -10.42
N TYR A 175 -9.60 5.84 -10.06
CA TYR A 175 -9.59 6.70 -8.86
C TYR A 175 -10.26 8.07 -9.08
N GLU A 176 -10.89 8.30 -10.24
CA GLU A 176 -11.62 9.55 -10.47
C GLU A 176 -12.74 9.75 -9.42
N PRO A 177 -12.73 10.85 -8.66
CA PRO A 177 -13.74 11.09 -7.63
C PRO A 177 -15.10 11.49 -8.21
N VAL A 178 -15.15 11.83 -9.50
CA VAL A 178 -16.37 12.23 -10.22
C VAL A 178 -16.56 11.31 -11.42
N LYS A 179 -17.64 10.55 -11.39
CA LYS A 179 -18.01 9.61 -12.46
C LYS A 179 -19.17 10.18 -13.28
N PHE A 180 -19.11 9.99 -14.60
CA PHE A 180 -20.16 10.39 -15.53
C PHE A 180 -20.88 9.15 -16.04
N ARG A 181 -22.21 9.19 -16.00
CA ARG A 181 -23.07 8.15 -16.57
C ARG A 181 -24.00 8.78 -17.62
N LEU A 182 -23.95 8.27 -18.84
CA LEU A 182 -24.93 8.64 -19.85
C LEU A 182 -26.30 8.05 -19.46
N VAL A 183 -27.29 8.91 -19.29
CA VAL A 183 -28.66 8.50 -18.94
C VAL A 183 -29.53 8.40 -20.19
N ASP A 184 -29.37 9.35 -21.11
CA ASP A 184 -30.07 9.39 -22.39
C ASP A 184 -29.18 10.08 -23.43
N ALA A 185 -29.05 9.50 -24.63
CA ALA A 185 -28.28 10.08 -25.72
C ALA A 185 -29.11 11.06 -26.58
N GLY A 186 -30.41 11.13 -26.36
CA GLY A 186 -31.36 11.86 -27.24
C GLY A 186 -31.43 11.26 -28.66
N ASN A 187 -32.59 11.07 -29.22
CA ASN A 187 -32.77 10.77 -30.64
C ASN A 187 -32.84 12.05 -31.47
#